data_a8e46a16adf911a5387a2d3bad23c460
#
_entry.id   a8e46a16adf911a5387a2d3bad23c460
#
_cell.length_a   1.000
_cell.length_b   1.000
_cell.length_c   1.000
_cell.angle_alpha   90.00
_cell.angle_beta   90.00
_cell.angle_gamma   90.00
#
_symmetry.space_group_name_H-M   'P 1'
#
loop_
_entity.id
_entity.type
_entity.pdbx_description
1 polymer ?
#
loop_
_entity_poly.entity_id
_entity_poly.type
_entity_poly.pdbx_seq_one_letter_code
_entity_poly.pdbx_strand_id
1 'polypeptide(L)'
;YMMLEEAKGKLIVNRSMLRALGKDVQLFDGVSDWFARVNEYARSRGLQPEHYIISSGLKEIIEGTPIAEEFKEIYAASFCYDEHGVACWPAMAVNYTSKTQFLFRVNKGVLDVTEHRALNEFMPEEKRRVPFSNMIYIGDGLTDVPSMKLTKLNGGHSIAVWQENEWVSNEMLLEGRVDFVVKADYSKGSEMEKTVFAVIDQIAASAKTAQMHVDACDRAKRTQEEA
;
A
#
# COMPACT_ATOMS: atom_id res chain seq x y z
N TYR A 1 -20.59 -9.99 -8.11
CA TYR A 1 -21.92 -10.36 -8.60
C TYR A 1 -22.07 -11.89 -8.70
N MET A 2 -21.26 -12.60 -9.49
CA MET A 2 -21.35 -14.07 -9.67
C MET A 2 -21.39 -14.83 -8.33
N MET A 3 -20.53 -14.48 -7.37
CA MET A 3 -20.53 -15.13 -6.04
C MET A 3 -21.89 -15.01 -5.34
N LEU A 4 -22.55 -13.85 -5.40
CA LEU A 4 -23.86 -13.64 -4.80
C LEU A 4 -24.96 -14.45 -5.53
N GLU A 5 -24.91 -14.51 -6.85
CA GLU A 5 -25.86 -15.33 -7.63
C GLU A 5 -25.71 -16.83 -7.33
N GLU A 6 -24.47 -17.30 -7.25
CA GLU A 6 -24.21 -18.72 -6.92
C GLU A 6 -24.57 -19.07 -5.47
N ALA A 7 -24.48 -18.13 -4.54
CA ALA A 7 -24.87 -18.31 -3.15
C ALA A 7 -26.40 -18.31 -2.95
N LYS A 8 -27.16 -17.72 -3.87
CA LYS A 8 -28.60 -17.52 -3.76
C LYS A 8 -29.34 -18.82 -3.51
N GLY A 9 -30.08 -18.89 -2.39
CA GLY A 9 -30.81 -20.08 -1.96
C GLY A 9 -29.94 -21.22 -1.42
N LYS A 10 -28.60 -21.07 -1.38
CA LYS A 10 -27.67 -22.09 -0.87
C LYS A 10 -26.95 -21.64 0.39
N LEU A 11 -26.56 -20.36 0.44
CA LEU A 11 -25.74 -19.80 1.50
C LEU A 11 -26.11 -18.34 1.76
N ILE A 12 -26.21 -17.96 3.02
CA ILE A 12 -26.36 -16.54 3.42
C ILE A 12 -24.98 -15.95 3.56
N VAL A 13 -24.60 -15.10 2.61
CA VAL A 13 -23.33 -14.38 2.66
C VAL A 13 -23.51 -13.11 3.48
N ASN A 14 -22.90 -13.06 4.64
CA ASN A 14 -22.93 -11.87 5.51
C ASN A 14 -21.51 -11.44 5.92
N ARG A 15 -21.40 -10.23 6.47
CA ARG A 15 -20.12 -9.63 6.85
C ARG A 15 -19.35 -10.49 7.86
N SER A 16 -20.04 -11.01 8.88
CA SER A 16 -19.40 -11.80 9.93
C SER A 16 -18.84 -13.12 9.42
N MET A 17 -19.57 -13.79 8.51
CA MET A 17 -19.10 -14.99 7.84
C MET A 17 -17.84 -14.72 6.99
N LEU A 18 -17.86 -13.65 6.19
CA LEU A 18 -16.69 -13.28 5.37
C LEU A 18 -15.49 -12.94 6.25
N ARG A 19 -15.68 -12.18 7.34
CA ARG A 19 -14.60 -11.89 8.30
C ARG A 19 -14.07 -13.16 8.98
N ALA A 20 -14.93 -14.12 9.27
CA ALA A 20 -14.49 -15.38 9.87
C ALA A 20 -13.51 -16.15 8.97
N LEU A 21 -13.68 -16.09 7.64
CA LEU A 21 -12.76 -16.69 6.68
C LEU A 21 -11.36 -16.05 6.72
N GLY A 22 -11.25 -14.82 7.17
CA GLY A 22 -9.96 -14.13 7.31
C GLY A 22 -9.01 -14.80 8.32
N LYS A 23 -9.56 -15.53 9.30
CA LYS A 23 -8.76 -16.27 10.28
C LYS A 23 -8.02 -17.46 9.67
N ASP A 24 -8.53 -17.99 8.57
CA ASP A 24 -7.98 -19.16 7.88
C ASP A 24 -7.01 -18.76 6.75
N VAL A 25 -6.83 -17.45 6.51
CA VAL A 25 -5.86 -16.95 5.53
C VAL A 25 -4.45 -17.25 6.02
N GLN A 26 -3.74 -18.05 5.24
CA GLN A 26 -2.34 -18.34 5.51
C GLN A 26 -1.48 -17.14 5.13
N LEU A 27 -0.75 -16.62 6.10
CA LEU A 27 0.21 -15.55 5.90
C LEU A 27 1.56 -16.13 5.49
N PHE A 28 2.32 -15.39 4.71
CA PHE A 28 3.70 -15.74 4.40
C PHE A 28 4.57 -15.76 5.65
N ASP A 29 5.69 -16.48 5.56
CA ASP A 29 6.66 -16.57 6.64
C ASP A 29 7.10 -15.18 7.11
N GLY A 30 7.06 -14.97 8.41
CA GLY A 30 7.49 -13.73 9.07
C GLY A 30 6.54 -12.54 8.99
N VAL A 31 5.37 -12.65 8.34
CA VAL A 31 4.41 -11.53 8.22
C VAL A 31 3.84 -11.11 9.57
N SER A 32 3.67 -12.03 10.50
CA SER A 32 3.07 -11.76 11.82
C SER A 32 3.83 -10.73 12.66
N ASP A 33 5.14 -10.64 12.50
CA ASP A 33 6.01 -9.69 13.21
C ASP A 33 6.71 -8.67 12.29
N TRP A 34 6.41 -8.74 11.00
CA TRP A 34 6.94 -7.85 9.96
C TRP A 34 6.67 -6.38 10.25
N PHE A 35 5.42 -6.04 10.51
CA PHE A 35 5.00 -4.65 10.72
C PHE A 35 5.70 -4.02 11.92
N ALA A 36 5.82 -4.76 13.02
CA ALA A 36 6.53 -4.30 14.20
C ALA A 36 8.00 -3.97 13.89
N ARG A 37 8.71 -4.88 13.18
CA ARG A 37 10.12 -4.68 12.80
C ARG A 37 10.31 -3.51 11.85
N VAL A 38 9.49 -3.40 10.80
CA VAL A 38 9.55 -2.29 9.84
C VAL A 38 9.24 -0.97 10.52
N ASN A 39 8.22 -0.94 11.40
CA ASN A 39 7.84 0.24 12.15
C ASN A 39 8.95 0.71 13.09
N GLU A 40 9.57 -0.21 13.82
CA GLU A 40 10.71 0.09 14.70
C GLU A 40 11.89 0.64 13.91
N TYR A 41 12.24 -0.04 12.81
CA TYR A 41 13.35 0.38 11.96
C TYR A 41 13.14 1.78 11.37
N ALA A 42 11.99 2.03 10.77
CA ALA A 42 11.67 3.33 10.19
C ALA A 42 11.67 4.47 11.25
N ARG A 43 11.09 4.22 12.42
CA ARG A 43 11.10 5.19 13.52
C ARG A 43 12.52 5.49 14.02
N SER A 44 13.41 4.51 14.04
CA SER A 44 14.83 4.70 14.38
C SER A 44 15.56 5.62 13.38
N ARG A 45 15.01 5.78 12.18
CA ARG A 45 15.49 6.70 11.13
C ARG A 45 14.73 8.03 11.09
N GLY A 46 13.84 8.28 12.05
CA GLY A 46 13.04 9.51 12.13
C GLY A 46 11.83 9.52 11.19
N LEU A 47 11.43 8.37 10.64
CA LEU A 47 10.28 8.24 9.75
C LEU A 47 9.05 7.72 10.50
N GLN A 48 7.85 8.05 9.99
CA GLN A 48 6.56 7.57 10.49
C GLN A 48 5.92 6.67 9.43
N PRO A 49 6.11 5.35 9.50
CA PRO A 49 5.55 4.43 8.51
C PRO A 49 4.04 4.29 8.67
N GLU A 50 3.38 4.07 7.56
CA GLU A 50 1.96 3.72 7.47
C GLU A 50 1.81 2.58 6.47
N HIS A 51 0.91 1.65 6.76
CA HIS A 51 0.65 0.50 5.91
C HIS A 51 -0.74 0.59 5.30
N TYR A 52 -0.85 0.16 4.05
CA TYR A 52 -2.08 0.18 3.26
C TYR A 52 -2.21 -1.12 2.47
N ILE A 53 -3.44 -1.60 2.29
CA ILE A 53 -3.72 -2.68 1.34
C ILE A 53 -4.48 -2.11 0.15
N ILE A 54 -4.08 -2.52 -1.07
CA ILE A 54 -4.79 -2.29 -2.31
C ILE A 54 -4.97 -3.66 -2.99
N SER A 55 -6.16 -4.25 -2.88
CA SER A 55 -6.41 -5.65 -3.25
C SER A 55 -7.68 -5.81 -4.08
N SER A 56 -7.64 -6.77 -5.01
CA SER A 56 -8.86 -7.25 -5.70
C SER A 56 -9.64 -8.28 -4.88
N GLY A 57 -9.09 -8.74 -3.75
CA GLY A 57 -9.76 -9.61 -2.79
C GLY A 57 -10.86 -8.90 -2.01
N LEU A 58 -11.57 -9.63 -1.17
CA LEU A 58 -12.68 -9.10 -0.36
C LEU A 58 -12.18 -8.40 0.90
N LYS A 59 -12.61 -7.16 1.09
CA LYS A 59 -12.27 -6.32 2.25
C LYS A 59 -12.61 -7.02 3.57
N GLU A 60 -13.78 -7.63 3.63
CA GLU A 60 -14.27 -8.31 4.82
C GLU A 60 -13.37 -9.50 5.24
N ILE A 61 -12.82 -10.23 4.27
CA ILE A 61 -11.86 -11.31 4.55
C ILE A 61 -10.55 -10.73 5.08
N ILE A 62 -10.04 -9.67 4.45
CA ILE A 62 -8.80 -9.01 4.88
C ILE A 62 -8.96 -8.45 6.29
N GLU A 63 -10.10 -7.80 6.58
CA GLU A 63 -10.44 -7.30 7.92
C GLU A 63 -10.54 -8.40 8.99
N GLY A 64 -10.73 -9.66 8.58
CA GLY A 64 -10.76 -10.81 9.46
C GLY A 64 -9.40 -11.42 9.77
N THR A 65 -8.34 -10.99 9.07
CA THR A 65 -6.97 -11.52 9.28
C THR A 65 -6.36 -10.99 10.57
N PRO A 66 -5.40 -11.71 11.18
CA PRO A 66 -4.76 -11.27 12.41
C PRO A 66 -3.89 -10.00 12.24
N ILE A 67 -3.61 -9.58 11.00
CA ILE A 67 -2.81 -8.39 10.69
C ILE A 67 -3.66 -7.18 10.25
N ALA A 68 -4.98 -7.29 10.28
CA ALA A 68 -5.86 -6.25 9.76
C ALA A 68 -5.66 -4.87 10.42
N GLU A 69 -5.35 -4.84 11.72
CA GLU A 69 -5.13 -3.62 12.49
C GLU A 69 -3.81 -2.90 12.18
N GLU A 70 -2.89 -3.56 11.47
CA GLU A 70 -1.62 -2.95 11.02
C GLU A 70 -1.84 -1.95 9.88
N PHE A 71 -3.00 -2.01 9.21
CA PHE A 71 -3.28 -1.17 8.04
C PHE A 71 -4.09 0.05 8.41
N LYS A 72 -3.60 1.22 8.02
CA LYS A 72 -4.31 2.48 8.17
C LYS A 72 -5.59 2.54 7.34
N GLU A 73 -5.56 1.93 6.14
CA GLU A 73 -6.72 1.76 5.28
C GLU A 73 -6.58 0.51 4.41
N ILE A 74 -7.71 -0.16 4.17
CA ILE A 74 -7.82 -1.35 3.32
C ILE A 74 -8.72 -0.99 2.13
N TYR A 75 -8.11 -0.80 0.96
CA TYR A 75 -8.79 -0.62 -0.30
C TYR A 75 -8.94 -1.97 -1.01
N ALA A 76 -10.12 -2.56 -0.89
CA ALA A 76 -10.39 -3.88 -1.45
C ALA A 76 -11.83 -3.98 -1.93
N ALA A 77 -12.14 -4.98 -2.76
CA ALA A 77 -13.50 -5.20 -3.20
C ALA A 77 -14.41 -5.48 -1.98
N SER A 78 -15.63 -4.94 -1.99
CA SER A 78 -16.55 -5.05 -0.86
C SER A 78 -17.99 -5.15 -1.32
N PHE A 79 -18.89 -5.54 -0.41
CA PHE A 79 -20.32 -5.64 -0.66
C PHE A 79 -21.13 -4.55 0.06
N CYS A 80 -22.25 -4.18 -0.55
CA CYS A 80 -23.38 -3.58 0.15
C CYS A 80 -24.13 -4.69 0.90
N TYR A 81 -24.66 -4.34 2.05
CA TYR A 81 -25.45 -5.24 2.90
C TYR A 81 -26.86 -4.70 3.07
N ASP A 82 -27.85 -5.57 3.07
CA ASP A 82 -29.24 -5.22 3.37
C ASP A 82 -29.46 -4.99 4.88
N GLU A 83 -30.70 -4.71 5.27
CA GLU A 83 -31.10 -4.49 6.65
C GLU A 83 -30.89 -5.70 7.58
N HIS A 84 -30.73 -6.90 7.02
CA HIS A 84 -30.43 -8.12 7.74
C HIS A 84 -28.92 -8.45 7.75
N GLY A 85 -28.08 -7.58 7.18
CA GLY A 85 -26.64 -7.79 7.09
C GLY A 85 -26.22 -8.81 6.04
N VAL A 86 -27.11 -9.13 5.09
CA VAL A 86 -26.84 -10.05 3.99
C VAL A 86 -26.27 -9.26 2.80
N ALA A 87 -25.21 -9.77 2.21
CA ALA A 87 -24.57 -9.16 1.04
C ALA A 87 -25.55 -9.18 -0.15
N CYS A 88 -25.88 -7.99 -0.67
CA CYS A 88 -26.89 -7.84 -1.71
C CYS A 88 -26.32 -7.33 -3.04
N TRP A 89 -25.25 -6.54 -3.03
CA TRP A 89 -24.66 -5.94 -4.22
C TRP A 89 -23.17 -5.63 -4.02
N PRO A 90 -22.33 -5.66 -5.08
CA PRO A 90 -20.97 -5.14 -5.00
C PRO A 90 -20.96 -3.64 -4.69
N ALA A 91 -20.34 -3.24 -3.58
CA ALA A 91 -20.16 -1.83 -3.21
C ALA A 91 -18.94 -1.23 -3.90
N MET A 92 -17.84 -1.97 -3.92
CA MET A 92 -16.60 -1.56 -4.57
C MET A 92 -15.97 -2.75 -5.29
N ALA A 93 -15.46 -2.50 -6.49
CA ALA A 93 -14.66 -3.44 -7.26
C ALA A 93 -13.28 -2.84 -7.49
N VAL A 94 -12.23 -3.58 -7.16
CA VAL A 94 -10.84 -3.20 -7.37
C VAL A 94 -10.24 -4.10 -8.44
N ASN A 95 -9.72 -3.48 -9.48
CA ASN A 95 -9.02 -4.16 -10.57
C ASN A 95 -7.68 -3.48 -10.85
N TYR A 96 -6.92 -4.00 -11.80
CA TYR A 96 -5.58 -3.50 -12.13
C TYR A 96 -5.55 -2.01 -12.51
N THR A 97 -6.58 -1.48 -13.16
CA THR A 97 -6.63 -0.07 -13.53
C THR A 97 -7.06 0.83 -12.37
N SER A 98 -7.95 0.34 -11.50
CA SER A 98 -8.43 1.13 -10.36
C SER A 98 -7.46 1.15 -9.17
N LYS A 99 -6.47 0.24 -9.10
CA LYS A 99 -5.47 0.24 -8.01
C LYS A 99 -4.71 1.56 -7.91
N THR A 100 -4.37 2.18 -9.03
CA THR A 100 -3.58 3.42 -9.06
C THR A 100 -4.26 4.61 -8.40
N GLN A 101 -5.60 4.70 -8.42
CA GLN A 101 -6.31 5.78 -7.74
C GLN A 101 -6.05 5.83 -6.24
N PHE A 102 -5.87 4.65 -5.62
CA PHE A 102 -5.63 4.57 -4.17
C PHE A 102 -4.25 5.08 -3.78
N LEU A 103 -3.26 4.96 -4.67
CA LEU A 103 -1.96 5.61 -4.48
C LEU A 103 -2.09 7.13 -4.45
N PHE A 104 -2.90 7.73 -5.31
CA PHE A 104 -3.18 9.16 -5.26
C PHE A 104 -3.97 9.57 -4.01
N ARG A 105 -4.86 8.72 -3.50
CA ARG A 105 -5.54 8.95 -2.22
C ARG A 105 -4.56 9.01 -1.06
N VAL A 106 -3.66 8.06 -0.97
CA VAL A 106 -2.58 8.05 0.03
C VAL A 106 -1.69 9.28 -0.14
N ASN A 107 -1.26 9.58 -1.37
CA ASN A 107 -0.42 10.73 -1.70
C ASN A 107 -1.02 12.06 -1.21
N LYS A 108 -2.29 12.29 -1.48
CA LYS A 108 -3.00 13.52 -1.09
C LYS A 108 -3.55 13.51 0.34
N GLY A 109 -3.61 12.34 1.00
CA GLY A 109 -4.22 12.19 2.31
C GLY A 109 -5.76 12.17 2.28
N VAL A 110 -6.37 11.93 1.11
CA VAL A 110 -7.83 11.83 0.90
C VAL A 110 -8.22 10.36 0.96
N LEU A 111 -8.24 9.78 2.15
CA LEU A 111 -8.37 8.34 2.33
C LEU A 111 -9.80 7.82 2.14
N ASP A 112 -10.82 8.64 2.43
CA ASP A 112 -12.22 8.26 2.22
C ASP A 112 -12.53 8.07 0.72
N VAL A 113 -12.99 6.88 0.35
CA VAL A 113 -13.31 6.52 -1.05
C VAL A 113 -14.49 7.30 -1.61
N THR A 114 -15.34 7.88 -0.77
CA THR A 114 -16.49 8.70 -1.16
C THR A 114 -16.11 10.14 -1.48
N GLU A 115 -14.94 10.60 -1.02
CA GLU A 115 -14.44 11.96 -1.27
C GLU A 115 -13.80 12.06 -2.66
N HIS A 116 -14.61 12.43 -3.64
CA HIS A 116 -14.16 12.58 -5.02
C HIS A 116 -13.63 13.99 -5.33
N ARG A 117 -14.23 15.04 -4.73
CA ARG A 117 -13.87 16.42 -4.98
C ARG A 117 -12.44 16.73 -4.53
N ALA A 118 -12.15 16.46 -3.27
CA ALA A 118 -10.83 16.71 -2.69
C ALA A 118 -9.72 15.90 -3.39
N LEU A 119 -10.04 14.67 -3.86
CA LEU A 119 -9.10 13.88 -4.64
C LEU A 119 -8.70 14.55 -5.96
N ASN A 120 -9.65 15.22 -6.64
CA ASN A 120 -9.44 15.83 -7.96
C ASN A 120 -9.00 17.29 -7.90
N GLU A 121 -9.08 17.96 -6.76
CA GLU A 121 -8.56 19.31 -6.57
C GLU A 121 -7.04 19.36 -6.79
N PHE A 122 -6.57 20.46 -7.38
CA PHE A 122 -5.13 20.68 -7.52
C PHE A 122 -4.47 20.81 -6.14
N MET A 123 -3.41 20.05 -5.92
CA MET A 123 -2.60 20.10 -4.71
C MET A 123 -1.12 20.14 -5.10
N PRO A 124 -0.39 21.21 -4.74
CA PRO A 124 1.05 21.30 -4.96
C PRO A 124 1.78 20.11 -4.32
N GLU A 125 2.92 19.71 -4.87
CA GLU A 125 3.65 18.53 -4.39
C GLU A 125 4.10 18.66 -2.95
N GLU A 126 4.57 19.83 -2.55
CA GLU A 126 5.02 20.14 -1.19
C GLU A 126 3.92 20.10 -0.12
N LYS A 127 2.65 20.12 -0.55
CA LYS A 127 1.48 19.98 0.33
C LYS A 127 0.94 18.56 0.39
N ARG A 128 1.46 17.66 -0.42
CA ARG A 128 1.03 16.26 -0.44
C ARG A 128 1.46 15.56 0.83
N ARG A 129 0.51 14.84 1.44
CA ARG A 129 0.72 14.20 2.73
C ARG A 129 1.82 13.12 2.68
N VAL A 130 1.81 12.28 1.66
CA VAL A 130 2.82 11.24 1.42
C VAL A 130 3.33 11.39 -0.01
N PRO A 131 4.50 12.01 -0.22
CA PRO A 131 5.12 12.04 -1.55
C PRO A 131 5.32 10.64 -2.12
N PHE A 132 5.20 10.47 -3.43
CA PHE A 132 5.44 9.18 -4.07
C PHE A 132 6.84 8.64 -3.77
N SER A 133 7.84 9.51 -3.68
CA SER A 133 9.23 9.16 -3.31
C SER A 133 9.36 8.47 -1.95
N ASN A 134 8.34 8.58 -1.09
CA ASN A 134 8.28 7.94 0.21
C ASN A 134 7.38 6.70 0.22
N MET A 135 6.97 6.22 -0.96
CA MET A 135 6.14 5.01 -1.08
C MET A 135 6.98 3.80 -1.48
N ILE A 136 6.67 2.68 -0.85
CA ILE A 136 7.14 1.36 -1.24
C ILE A 136 5.91 0.55 -1.65
N TYR A 137 5.81 0.18 -2.92
CA TYR A 137 4.74 -0.68 -3.42
C TYR A 137 5.25 -2.12 -3.54
N ILE A 138 4.60 -3.04 -2.86
CA ILE A 138 4.91 -4.48 -2.90
C ILE A 138 3.74 -5.19 -3.57
N GLY A 139 3.99 -6.00 -4.58
CA GLY A 139 2.96 -6.75 -5.29
C GLY A 139 3.50 -8.03 -5.90
N ASP A 140 2.60 -8.97 -6.20
CA ASP A 140 2.95 -10.34 -6.61
C ASP A 140 2.58 -10.66 -8.06
N GLY A 141 1.94 -9.75 -8.78
CA GLY A 141 1.39 -10.11 -10.08
C GLY A 141 1.31 -9.00 -11.12
N LEU A 142 1.00 -9.44 -12.33
CA LEU A 142 0.83 -8.55 -13.48
C LEU A 142 -0.25 -7.48 -13.26
N THR A 143 -1.22 -7.74 -12.39
CA THR A 143 -2.26 -6.77 -12.03
C THR A 143 -1.73 -5.59 -11.20
N ASP A 144 -0.55 -5.73 -10.59
CA ASP A 144 0.11 -4.69 -9.81
C ASP A 144 1.03 -3.79 -10.66
N VAL A 145 1.39 -4.23 -11.86
CA VAL A 145 2.32 -3.52 -12.75
C VAL A 145 1.98 -2.04 -12.96
N PRO A 146 0.71 -1.63 -13.21
CA PRO A 146 0.39 -0.21 -13.35
C PRO A 146 0.72 0.60 -12.09
N SER A 147 0.46 0.05 -10.91
CA SER A 147 0.74 0.71 -9.62
C SER A 147 2.25 0.73 -9.30
N MET A 148 2.95 -0.36 -9.56
CA MET A 148 4.41 -0.44 -9.42
C MET A 148 5.10 0.57 -10.31
N LYS A 149 4.72 0.61 -11.60
CA LYS A 149 5.26 1.55 -12.58
C LYS A 149 4.96 3.01 -12.21
N LEU A 150 3.74 3.29 -11.76
CA LEU A 150 3.35 4.63 -11.30
C LEU A 150 4.22 5.07 -10.11
N THR A 151 4.38 4.20 -9.11
CA THR A 151 5.22 4.48 -7.93
C THR A 151 6.66 4.76 -8.34
N LYS A 152 7.27 3.88 -9.12
CA LYS A 152 8.63 4.02 -9.63
C LYS A 152 8.84 5.31 -10.45
N LEU A 153 7.96 5.61 -11.41
CA LEU A 153 8.08 6.80 -12.26
C LEU A 153 7.97 8.12 -11.48
N ASN A 154 7.34 8.10 -10.31
CA ASN A 154 7.23 9.26 -9.43
C ASN A 154 8.26 9.25 -8.29
N GLY A 155 9.34 8.48 -8.43
CA GLY A 155 10.47 8.46 -7.50
C GLY A 155 10.28 7.58 -6.27
N GLY A 156 9.20 6.83 -6.18
CA GLY A 156 8.99 5.79 -5.16
C GLY A 156 9.64 4.47 -5.55
N HIS A 157 9.43 3.45 -4.74
CA HIS A 157 10.08 2.15 -4.90
C HIS A 157 9.05 1.05 -5.10
N SER A 158 9.33 0.12 -6.02
CA SER A 158 8.47 -1.00 -6.35
C SER A 158 9.21 -2.33 -6.19
N ILE A 159 8.57 -3.26 -5.50
CA ILE A 159 9.12 -4.59 -5.20
C ILE A 159 8.14 -5.63 -5.74
N ALA A 160 8.54 -6.42 -6.71
CA ALA A 160 7.81 -7.60 -7.12
C ALA A 160 8.18 -8.79 -6.24
N VAL A 161 7.19 -9.51 -5.73
CA VAL A 161 7.41 -10.71 -4.93
C VAL A 161 7.01 -11.97 -5.68
N TRP A 162 7.71 -13.06 -5.41
CA TRP A 162 7.41 -14.37 -5.97
C TRP A 162 7.35 -15.44 -4.86
N GLN A 163 6.63 -16.52 -5.12
CA GLN A 163 6.46 -17.64 -4.19
C GLN A 163 7.22 -18.87 -4.64
N GLU A 164 6.75 -19.52 -5.69
CA GLU A 164 7.31 -20.76 -6.22
C GLU A 164 8.22 -20.53 -7.43
N ASN A 165 7.91 -19.52 -8.25
CA ASN A 165 8.60 -19.25 -9.50
C ASN A 165 8.82 -17.75 -9.70
N GLU A 166 10.06 -17.36 -9.87
CA GLU A 166 10.49 -15.96 -10.05
C GLU A 166 10.44 -15.47 -11.50
N TRP A 167 10.09 -16.32 -12.45
CA TRP A 167 10.25 -16.00 -13.89
C TRP A 167 9.48 -14.74 -14.29
N VAL A 168 8.19 -14.64 -13.91
CA VAL A 168 7.35 -13.48 -14.24
C VAL A 168 7.87 -12.20 -13.55
N SER A 169 8.32 -12.31 -12.31
CA SER A 169 8.87 -11.18 -11.55
C SER A 169 10.19 -10.71 -12.15
N ASN A 170 11.05 -11.63 -12.57
CA ASN A 170 12.32 -11.31 -13.24
C ASN A 170 12.08 -10.64 -14.60
N GLU A 171 11.07 -11.06 -15.36
CA GLU A 171 10.67 -10.38 -16.61
C GLU A 171 10.28 -8.92 -16.33
N MET A 172 9.48 -8.67 -15.30
CA MET A 172 9.12 -7.31 -14.89
C MET A 172 10.34 -6.44 -14.52
N LEU A 173 11.36 -7.03 -13.91
CA LEU A 173 12.60 -6.34 -13.57
C LEU A 173 13.40 -5.99 -14.83
N LEU A 174 13.60 -6.95 -15.73
CA LEU A 174 14.34 -6.77 -16.99
C LEU A 174 13.66 -5.75 -17.92
N GLU A 175 12.34 -5.70 -17.91
CA GLU A 175 11.56 -4.69 -18.63
C GLU A 175 11.51 -3.32 -17.94
N GLY A 176 12.15 -3.18 -16.79
CA GLY A 176 12.20 -1.93 -16.04
C GLY A 176 10.88 -1.52 -15.38
N ARG A 177 9.96 -2.45 -15.21
CA ARG A 177 8.63 -2.20 -14.61
C ARG A 177 8.68 -2.10 -13.09
N VAL A 178 9.66 -2.77 -12.45
CA VAL A 178 9.89 -2.76 -11.01
C VAL A 178 11.34 -2.41 -10.69
N ASP A 179 11.62 -2.11 -9.41
CA ASP A 179 12.97 -1.81 -8.95
C ASP A 179 13.66 -3.04 -8.38
N PHE A 180 12.91 -3.91 -7.70
CA PHE A 180 13.43 -5.09 -7.04
C PHE A 180 12.52 -6.30 -7.26
N VAL A 181 13.14 -7.48 -7.22
CA VAL A 181 12.45 -8.78 -7.21
C VAL A 181 12.98 -9.59 -6.06
N VAL A 182 12.12 -10.02 -5.16
CA VAL A 182 12.51 -10.81 -3.98
C VAL A 182 11.49 -11.93 -3.71
N LYS A 183 11.91 -12.98 -3.00
CA LYS A 183 10.99 -14.01 -2.54
C LYS A 183 9.99 -13.42 -1.52
N ALA A 184 8.75 -13.92 -1.52
CA ALA A 184 7.72 -13.57 -0.54
C ALA A 184 8.01 -14.19 0.84
N ASP A 185 9.16 -13.86 1.40
CA ASP A 185 9.64 -14.26 2.73
C ASP A 185 9.87 -12.99 3.55
N TYR A 186 9.00 -12.77 4.53
CA TYR A 186 9.01 -11.59 5.40
C TYR A 186 9.74 -11.85 6.73
N SER A 187 10.45 -12.97 6.85
CA SER A 187 11.20 -13.33 8.05
C SER A 187 12.34 -12.36 8.31
N LYS A 188 12.76 -12.30 9.58
CA LYS A 188 13.92 -11.49 9.98
C LYS A 188 15.19 -11.93 9.24
N GLY A 189 15.87 -10.97 8.63
CA GLY A 189 17.11 -11.19 7.87
C GLY A 189 16.89 -11.70 6.45
N SER A 190 15.64 -11.83 5.99
CA SER A 190 15.29 -12.18 4.60
C SER A 190 15.77 -11.12 3.61
N GLU A 191 15.76 -11.46 2.32
CA GLU A 191 16.07 -10.51 1.26
C GLU A 191 15.04 -9.37 1.19
N MET A 192 13.76 -9.70 1.41
CA MET A 192 12.68 -8.71 1.54
C MET A 192 12.98 -7.69 2.63
N GLU A 193 13.33 -8.13 3.84
CA GLU A 193 13.65 -7.22 4.95
C GLU A 193 14.84 -6.32 4.63
N LYS A 194 15.92 -6.90 4.10
CA LYS A 194 17.12 -6.15 3.70
C LYS A 194 16.82 -5.10 2.65
N THR A 195 16.01 -5.45 1.64
CA THR A 195 15.61 -4.54 0.56
C THR A 195 14.78 -3.40 1.10
N VAL A 196 13.75 -3.68 1.91
CA VAL A 196 12.87 -2.64 2.48
C VAL A 196 13.66 -1.74 3.44
N PHE A 197 14.56 -2.29 4.26
CA PHE A 197 15.38 -1.47 5.15
C PHE A 197 16.35 -0.56 4.39
N ALA A 198 16.96 -1.03 3.30
CA ALA A 198 17.80 -0.20 2.45
C ALA A 198 17.00 0.95 1.80
N VAL A 199 15.78 0.69 1.35
CA VAL A 199 14.89 1.73 0.82
C VAL A 199 14.48 2.74 1.92
N ILE A 200 14.19 2.27 3.13
CA ILE A 200 13.90 3.14 4.27
C ILE A 200 15.11 4.05 4.59
N ASP A 201 16.32 3.53 4.57
CA ASP A 201 17.55 4.32 4.76
C ASP A 201 17.71 5.39 3.67
N GLN A 202 17.43 5.05 2.41
CA GLN A 202 17.44 6.00 1.29
C GLN A 202 16.41 7.12 1.48
N ILE A 203 15.17 6.77 1.85
CA ILE A 203 14.10 7.74 2.12
C ILE A 203 14.51 8.68 3.27
N ALA A 204 15.04 8.13 4.35
CA ALA A 204 15.49 8.91 5.50
C ALA A 204 16.63 9.89 5.14
N ALA A 205 17.60 9.42 4.35
CA ALA A 205 18.70 10.28 3.87
C ALA A 205 18.19 11.41 2.98
N SER A 206 17.24 11.12 2.08
CA SER A 206 16.60 12.10 1.20
C SER A 206 15.82 13.15 1.99
N ALA A 207 15.03 12.71 2.98
CA ALA A 207 14.28 13.61 3.86
C ALA A 207 15.21 14.55 4.65
N LYS A 208 16.32 14.02 5.18
CA LYS A 208 17.33 14.81 5.88
C LYS A 208 17.96 15.87 4.97
N THR A 209 18.29 15.51 3.74
CA THR A 209 18.88 16.44 2.76
C THR A 209 17.89 17.55 2.39
N ALA A 210 16.61 17.21 2.19
CA ALA A 210 15.55 18.18 1.92
C ALA A 210 15.39 19.18 3.09
N GLN A 211 15.41 18.70 4.34
CA GLN A 211 15.35 19.59 5.52
C GLN A 211 16.54 20.53 5.59
N MET A 212 17.76 20.04 5.32
CA MET A 212 18.97 20.88 5.27
C MET A 212 18.85 22.00 4.24
N HIS A 213 18.23 21.73 3.09
CA HIS A 213 17.98 22.72 2.05
C HIS A 213 17.00 23.80 2.54
N VAL A 214 15.88 23.42 3.16
CA VAL A 214 14.89 24.35 3.73
C VAL A 214 15.56 25.25 4.77
N ASP A 215 16.32 24.67 5.69
CA ASP A 215 17.05 25.43 6.74
C ASP A 215 18.06 26.41 6.13
N ALA A 216 18.73 26.05 5.03
CA ALA A 216 19.65 26.94 4.32
C ALA A 216 18.92 28.11 3.66
N CYS A 217 17.77 27.82 3.00
CA CYS A 217 16.94 28.88 2.40
C CYS A 217 16.42 29.86 3.45
N ASP A 218 15.97 29.37 4.61
CA ASP A 218 15.46 30.23 5.67
C ASP A 218 16.57 31.09 6.32
N ARG A 219 17.78 30.57 6.45
CA ARG A 219 18.94 31.38 6.85
C ARG A 219 19.22 32.47 5.84
N ALA A 220 19.26 32.15 4.55
CA ALA A 220 19.53 33.12 3.49
C ALA A 220 18.51 34.28 3.47
N LYS A 221 17.19 33.95 3.64
CA LYS A 221 16.14 34.98 3.73
C LYS A 221 16.36 35.94 4.89
N ARG A 222 16.63 35.43 6.10
CA ARG A 222 16.90 36.27 7.29
C ARG A 222 18.08 37.20 7.07
N THR A 223 19.16 36.70 6.49
CA THR A 223 20.35 37.56 6.19
C THR A 223 20.01 38.68 5.20
N GLN A 224 19.08 38.43 4.23
CA GLN A 224 18.66 39.50 3.30
C GLN A 224 17.70 40.51 3.91
N GLU A 225 16.90 40.12 4.91
CA GLU A 225 15.98 41.01 5.62
C GLU A 225 16.71 41.91 6.63
N GLU A 226 17.90 41.49 7.11
CA GLU A 226 18.73 42.22 8.05
C GLU A 226 19.74 43.16 7.35
N ALA A 227 19.89 43.09 6.03
CA ALA A 227 20.82 43.89 5.23
C ALA A 227 20.15 45.08 4.55
#